data_303a021f148d57e5e1026fd130bbe76b
#
_entry.id   303a021f148d57e5e1026fd130bbe76b
#
_cell.length_a   1.000
_cell.length_b   1.000
_cell.length_c   1.000
_cell.angle_alpha   90.00
_cell.angle_beta   90.00
_cell.angle_gamma   90.00
#
_symmetry.space_group_name_H-M   'P 1'
#
loop_
_entity.id
_entity.type
_entity.pdbx_description
1 polymer ?
#
loop_
_entity_poly.entity_id
_entity_poly.type
_entity_poly.pdbx_seq_one_letter_code
_entity_poly.pdbx_strand_id
1 'polypeptide(L)'
;MTDKVLDYVALDLETTGLSPRDDRIIEIGAVKYIGGVRTDSFACFVNPDIHIPERITEITGIDDSMVSHAEYIDTALAGLLDFLGDMPVLG
;
A
#
# COMPACT_ATOMS: atom_id res chain seq x y z
N MET A 1 -26.34 11.27 -17.80
CA MET A 1 -25.07 11.88 -17.36
C MET A 1 -24.41 11.01 -16.31
N THR A 2 -23.16 10.90 -16.38
CA THR A 2 -22.41 10.08 -15.46
C THR A 2 -21.54 10.94 -14.58
N ASP A 3 -21.70 10.81 -13.29
CA ASP A 3 -20.80 11.48 -12.36
C ASP A 3 -19.47 10.76 -12.35
N LYS A 4 -18.41 11.51 -12.52
CA LYS A 4 -17.05 10.99 -12.46
C LYS A 4 -16.44 11.35 -11.13
N VAL A 5 -15.80 10.36 -10.53
CA VAL A 5 -15.01 10.60 -9.33
C VAL A 5 -13.63 11.07 -9.80
N LEU A 6 -13.38 12.36 -9.69
CA LEU A 6 -12.11 12.97 -10.08
C LEU A 6 -11.18 13.20 -8.90
N ASP A 7 -11.73 13.19 -7.69
CA ASP A 7 -10.97 13.34 -6.45
C ASP A 7 -10.96 11.98 -5.76
N TYR A 8 -9.81 11.33 -5.77
CA TYR A 8 -9.69 9.98 -5.21
C TYR A 8 -8.23 9.64 -4.92
N VAL A 9 -8.04 8.57 -4.17
CA VAL A 9 -6.73 7.96 -3.95
C VAL A 9 -6.72 6.58 -4.61
N ALA A 10 -5.76 6.36 -5.49
CA ALA A 10 -5.49 5.04 -6.05
C ALA A 10 -4.56 4.31 -5.09
N LEU A 11 -4.99 3.16 -4.60
CA LEU A 11 -4.25 2.37 -3.61
C LEU A 11 -3.76 1.07 -4.24
N ASP A 12 -2.51 0.74 -3.98
CA ASP A 12 -1.90 -0.51 -4.40
C ASP A 12 -1.13 -1.12 -3.22
N LEU A 13 -1.26 -2.42 -3.05
CA LEU A 13 -0.62 -3.15 -1.96
C LEU A 13 0.19 -4.31 -2.51
N GLU A 14 1.37 -4.55 -1.93
CA GLU A 14 2.10 -5.79 -2.13
C GLU A 14 2.01 -6.61 -0.84
N THR A 15 1.84 -7.91 -0.97
CA THR A 15 1.65 -8.83 0.16
C THR A 15 2.53 -10.06 0.03
N THR A 16 2.62 -10.84 1.11
CA THR A 16 3.37 -12.09 1.12
C THR A 16 2.67 -13.23 0.37
N GLY A 17 1.42 -13.02 -0.04
CA GLY A 17 0.63 -14.02 -0.76
C GLY A 17 -0.82 -13.60 -0.84
N LEU A 18 -1.71 -14.54 -1.17
CA LEU A 18 -3.11 -14.27 -1.45
C LEU A 18 -4.07 -14.62 -0.31
N SER A 19 -3.57 -15.21 0.79
CA SER A 19 -4.41 -15.57 1.92
C SER A 19 -4.67 -14.37 2.82
N PRO A 20 -5.91 -13.89 2.95
CA PRO A 20 -6.19 -12.75 3.83
C PRO A 20 -5.98 -13.05 5.31
N ARG A 21 -5.93 -14.34 5.67
CA ARG A 21 -5.69 -14.76 7.06
C ARG A 21 -4.20 -14.85 7.39
N ASP A 22 -3.40 -15.45 6.48
CA ASP A 22 -2.04 -15.86 6.77
C ASP A 22 -0.99 -14.93 6.15
N ASP A 23 -1.38 -14.19 5.09
CA ASP A 23 -0.46 -13.31 4.41
C ASP A 23 -0.54 -11.89 4.92
N ARG A 24 0.54 -11.15 4.73
CA ARG A 24 0.71 -9.83 5.32
C ARG A 24 1.18 -8.84 4.28
N ILE A 25 0.82 -7.57 4.49
CA ILE A 25 1.24 -6.47 3.64
C ILE A 25 2.74 -6.22 3.81
N ILE A 26 3.45 -5.99 2.71
CA ILE A 26 4.87 -5.67 2.70
C ILE A 26 5.16 -4.31 2.06
N GLU A 27 4.23 -3.76 1.30
CA GLU A 27 4.36 -2.42 0.73
C GLU A 27 2.99 -1.80 0.53
N ILE A 28 2.91 -0.49 0.80
CA ILE A 28 1.71 0.32 0.55
C ILE A 28 2.11 1.43 -0.42
N GLY A 29 1.36 1.57 -1.51
CA GLY A 29 1.49 2.68 -2.43
C GLY A 29 0.14 3.36 -2.61
N ALA A 30 0.12 4.68 -2.59
CA ALA A 30 -1.10 5.45 -2.78
C ALA A 30 -0.79 6.73 -3.55
N VAL A 31 -1.66 7.07 -4.50
CA VAL A 31 -1.53 8.29 -5.29
C VAL A 31 -2.84 9.06 -5.21
N LYS A 32 -2.73 10.32 -4.86
CA LYS A 32 -3.87 11.22 -4.72
C LYS A 32 -4.12 11.98 -6.01
N TYR A 33 -5.37 11.97 -6.46
CA TYR A 33 -5.81 12.73 -7.62
C TYR A 33 -6.88 13.73 -7.21
N ILE A 34 -6.71 14.97 -7.65
CA ILE A 34 -7.69 16.04 -7.45
C ILE A 34 -8.04 16.60 -8.83
N GLY A 35 -9.32 16.58 -9.18
CA GLY A 35 -9.77 17.00 -10.50
C GLY A 35 -9.16 16.16 -11.62
N GLY A 36 -8.86 14.89 -11.35
CA GLY A 36 -8.20 13.98 -12.29
C GLY A 36 -6.71 14.19 -12.45
N VAL A 37 -6.11 15.08 -11.68
CA VAL A 37 -4.68 15.40 -11.74
C VAL A 37 -3.97 14.84 -10.52
N ARG A 38 -2.84 14.18 -10.74
CA ARG A 38 -2.00 13.66 -9.66
C ARG A 38 -1.44 14.82 -8.85
N THR A 39 -1.71 14.82 -7.54
CA THR A 39 -1.31 15.91 -6.65
C THR A 39 -0.33 15.49 -5.57
N ASP A 40 -0.37 14.24 -5.12
CA ASP A 40 0.47 13.77 -4.03
C ASP A 40 0.58 12.25 -4.06
N SER A 41 1.56 11.71 -3.35
CA SER A 41 1.75 10.27 -3.25
C SER A 41 2.26 9.89 -1.85
N PHE A 42 1.98 8.64 -1.48
CA PHE A 42 2.42 8.02 -0.25
C PHE A 42 2.97 6.64 -0.60
N ALA A 43 4.11 6.28 -0.06
CA ALA A 43 4.65 4.95 -0.26
C ALA A 43 5.49 4.57 0.96
N CYS A 44 5.33 3.33 1.41
CA CYS A 44 6.17 2.79 2.46
C CYS A 44 6.25 1.27 2.36
N PHE A 45 7.39 0.73 2.78
CA PHE A 45 7.49 -0.69 3.09
C PHE A 45 6.86 -0.95 4.44
N VAL A 46 6.42 -2.18 4.64
CA VAL A 46 5.85 -2.64 5.91
C VAL A 46 6.61 -3.89 6.33
N ASN A 47 7.05 -3.91 7.58
CA ASN A 47 7.67 -5.10 8.13
C ASN A 47 6.58 -6.12 8.46
N PRO A 48 6.51 -7.26 7.73
CA PRO A 48 5.44 -8.23 7.94
C PRO A 48 5.64 -9.10 9.17
N ASP A 49 6.82 -9.02 9.82
CA ASP A 49 7.20 -9.84 10.96
C ASP A 49 7.17 -11.35 10.65
N ILE A 50 7.28 -11.69 9.37
CA ILE A 50 7.44 -13.07 8.87
C ILE A 50 8.39 -13.03 7.70
N HIS A 51 8.97 -14.17 7.35
CA HIS A 51 9.80 -14.31 6.17
C HIS A 51 8.97 -14.15 4.89
N ILE A 52 9.47 -13.37 3.94
CA ILE A 52 8.83 -13.21 2.64
C ILE A 52 9.17 -14.43 1.77
N PRO A 53 8.17 -15.18 1.29
CA PRO A 53 8.43 -16.32 0.41
C PRO A 53 9.25 -15.90 -0.82
N GLU A 54 10.19 -16.72 -1.22
CA GLU A 54 11.10 -16.40 -2.30
C GLU A 54 10.37 -16.09 -3.61
N ARG A 55 9.28 -16.80 -3.89
CA ARG A 55 8.46 -16.53 -5.08
C ARG A 55 7.85 -15.14 -5.07
N ILE A 56 7.55 -14.60 -3.89
CA ILE A 56 7.01 -13.24 -3.76
C ILE A 56 8.12 -12.22 -4.03
N THR A 57 9.32 -12.47 -3.54
CA THR A 57 10.48 -11.62 -3.86
C THR A 57 10.74 -11.60 -5.37
N GLU A 58 10.59 -12.73 -6.05
CA GLU A 58 10.74 -12.80 -7.51
C GLU A 58 9.69 -11.96 -8.24
N ILE A 59 8.46 -11.93 -7.75
CA ILE A 59 7.35 -11.20 -8.38
C ILE A 59 7.43 -9.71 -8.07
N THR A 60 7.69 -9.34 -6.82
CA THR A 60 7.60 -7.96 -6.34
C THR A 60 8.93 -7.22 -6.32
N GLY A 61 10.03 -7.94 -6.28
CA GLY A 61 11.35 -7.38 -6.06
C GLY A 61 11.64 -7.03 -4.60
N ILE A 62 10.74 -7.36 -3.67
CA ILE A 62 10.86 -7.03 -2.26
C ILE A 62 11.35 -8.25 -1.49
N ASP A 63 12.44 -8.10 -0.75
CA ASP A 63 13.02 -9.16 0.07
C ASP A 63 13.02 -8.78 1.56
N ASP A 64 13.40 -9.74 2.39
CA ASP A 64 13.41 -9.55 3.84
C ASP A 64 14.27 -8.36 4.28
N SER A 65 15.39 -8.13 3.61
CA SER A 65 16.30 -7.04 3.98
C SER A 65 15.68 -5.66 3.76
N MET A 66 14.81 -5.54 2.76
CA MET A 66 14.16 -4.26 2.42
C MET A 66 13.10 -3.86 3.44
N VAL A 67 12.52 -4.82 4.15
CA VAL A 67 11.43 -4.57 5.11
C VAL A 67 11.84 -4.72 6.56
N SER A 68 13.05 -5.20 6.84
CA SER A 68 13.51 -5.52 8.20
C SER A 68 13.55 -4.31 9.13
N HIS A 69 13.75 -3.11 8.59
CA HIS A 69 13.78 -1.86 9.35
C HIS A 69 12.56 -0.98 9.09
N ALA A 70 11.57 -1.51 8.35
CA ALA A 70 10.34 -0.79 8.09
C ALA A 70 9.43 -0.81 9.32
N GLU A 71 8.47 0.13 9.34
CA GLU A 71 7.45 0.15 10.38
C GLU A 71 6.54 -1.08 10.27
N TYR A 72 5.96 -1.48 11.39
CA TYR A 72 4.94 -2.52 11.41
C TYR A 72 3.62 -1.98 10.89
N ILE A 73 2.68 -2.88 10.60
CA ILE A 73 1.43 -2.53 9.91
C ILE A 73 0.60 -1.46 10.63
N ASP A 74 0.57 -1.47 11.96
CA ASP A 74 -0.21 -0.50 12.72
C ASP A 74 0.27 0.93 12.47
N THR A 75 1.57 1.17 12.49
CA THR A 75 2.17 2.49 12.22
C THR A 75 2.04 2.85 10.74
N ALA A 76 2.30 1.91 9.84
CA ALA A 76 2.19 2.14 8.41
C ALA A 76 0.75 2.48 8.02
N LEU A 77 -0.23 1.77 8.60
CA LEU A 77 -1.64 2.00 8.34
C LEU A 77 -2.09 3.36 8.86
N ALA A 78 -1.61 3.77 10.04
CA ALA A 78 -1.91 5.10 10.57
C ALA A 78 -1.43 6.20 9.63
N GLY A 79 -0.23 6.04 9.05
CA GLY A 79 0.30 6.97 8.05
C GLY A 79 -0.55 7.02 6.78
N LEU A 80 -1.00 5.86 6.30
CA LEU A 80 -1.88 5.79 5.14
C LEU A 80 -3.23 6.47 5.42
N LEU A 81 -3.84 6.20 6.57
CA LEU A 81 -5.13 6.78 6.93
C LEU A 81 -5.03 8.31 7.03
N ASP A 82 -3.93 8.82 7.56
CA ASP A 82 -3.66 10.25 7.61
C ASP A 82 -3.56 10.85 6.21
N PHE A 83 -2.86 10.16 5.30
CA PHE A 83 -2.74 10.57 3.90
C PHE A 83 -4.10 10.57 3.19
N LEU A 84 -4.93 9.55 3.44
CA LEU A 84 -6.23 9.41 2.78
C LEU A 84 -7.20 10.52 3.15
N GLY A 85 -7.23 10.94 4.41
CA GLY A 85 -8.26 11.86 4.90
C GLY A 85 -9.65 11.30 4.61
N ASP A 86 -10.50 12.12 3.99
CA ASP A 86 -11.89 11.75 3.65
C ASP A 86 -12.04 11.35 2.18
N MET A 87 -10.95 11.16 1.45
CA MET A 87 -11.03 10.90 0.02
C MET A 87 -11.49 9.49 -0.29
N PRO A 88 -12.28 9.29 -1.37
CA PRO A 88 -12.61 7.96 -1.85
C PRO A 88 -11.36 7.20 -2.26
N VAL A 89 -11.36 5.89 -2.03
CA VAL A 89 -10.22 5.02 -2.34
C VAL A 89 -10.63 4.05 -3.43
N LEU A 90 -9.80 3.96 -4.47
CA LEU A 90 -9.91 3.01 -5.56
C LEU A 90 -8.68 2.10 -5.55
N GLY A 91 -8.91 0.80 -5.57
CA GLY A 91 -7.81 -0.15 -5.50
C GLY A 91 -7.87 -1.24 -6.52
#